data_abb270f52ecdddaee1f20c9f8dcd585b
#
_entry.id   abb270f52ecdddaee1f20c9f8dcd585b
#
_cell.length_a   1.000
_cell.length_b   1.000
_cell.length_c   1.000
_cell.angle_alpha   90.00
_cell.angle_beta   90.00
_cell.angle_gamma   90.00
#
_symmetry.space_group_name_H-M   'P 1'
#
loop_
_entity.id
_entity.type
_entity.pdbx_description
1 polymer ?
#
loop_
_entity_poly.entity_id
_entity_poly.type
_entity_poly.pdbx_seq_one_letter_code
_entity_poly.pdbx_strand_id
1 'polypeptide(L)'
;MLIADQDVQRALARVSQITSSLCELPAVPTLDWLDRAASCIARAADSGVVVIALASADEQGVLSTRDAVGVAASRDRSPAEEAALTSLRSRAHRLQGAALPFRVPSSRDVLLGRMDKLQANWKEGPMGRLWNGHVRGDLICAVAPMSYGPNQAILVCLDATASGVDPAALMAAVMPLLVRFTSECLGPTFDNPRNWLTPREQEVLDQVALGRSVRQIAETLGRSPHTVHDHVKALHRKLGANTRGELIARALGHLARGVSAEHEGLAPREIAEGGLPAPRGGARTLV
;
A
#
# COMPACT_ATOMS: atom_id res chain seq x y z
N MET A 1 37.46 -6.27 6.69
CA MET A 1 37.01 -4.92 6.34
C MET A 1 36.35 -4.88 4.95
N LEU A 2 36.96 -5.38 3.88
CA LEU A 2 36.42 -5.38 2.51
C LEU A 2 35.11 -6.19 2.32
N ILE A 3 34.90 -7.31 3.02
CA ILE A 3 33.71 -8.16 2.89
C ILE A 3 32.50 -7.47 3.51
N ALA A 4 32.65 -6.84 4.67
CA ALA A 4 31.57 -6.09 5.32
C ALA A 4 31.07 -4.90 4.47
N ASP A 5 31.95 -4.26 3.72
CA ASP A 5 31.61 -3.16 2.82
C ASP A 5 30.78 -3.62 1.63
N GLN A 6 31.10 -4.79 1.05
CA GLN A 6 30.31 -5.39 -0.04
C GLN A 6 28.88 -5.78 0.39
N ASP A 7 28.71 -6.32 1.60
CA ASP A 7 27.39 -6.70 2.11
C ASP A 7 26.52 -5.48 2.40
N VAL A 8 27.12 -4.40 2.92
CA VAL A 8 26.43 -3.11 3.12
C VAL A 8 26.01 -2.53 1.77
N GLN A 9 26.88 -2.52 0.77
CA GLN A 9 26.56 -2.03 -0.58
C GLN A 9 25.43 -2.82 -1.22
N ARG A 10 25.41 -4.15 -1.08
CA ARG A 10 24.32 -5.01 -1.56
C ARG A 10 23.01 -4.69 -0.85
N ALA A 11 23.03 -4.53 0.47
CA ALA A 11 21.84 -4.18 1.25
C ALA A 11 21.25 -2.83 0.82
N LEU A 12 22.08 -1.81 0.67
CA LEU A 12 21.69 -0.49 0.18
C LEU A 12 21.08 -0.55 -1.23
N ALA A 13 21.70 -1.29 -2.15
CA ALA A 13 21.20 -1.47 -3.50
C ALA A 13 19.80 -2.13 -3.51
N ARG A 14 19.58 -3.13 -2.65
CA ARG A 14 18.27 -3.80 -2.52
C ARG A 14 17.21 -2.89 -1.90
N VAL A 15 17.55 -2.14 -0.86
CA VAL A 15 16.64 -1.13 -0.27
C VAL A 15 16.26 -0.10 -1.33
N SER A 16 17.24 0.43 -2.07
CA SER A 16 17.00 1.38 -3.16
C SER A 16 16.08 0.79 -4.24
N GLN A 17 16.30 -0.45 -4.64
CA GLN A 17 15.48 -1.14 -5.63
C GLN A 17 14.03 -1.30 -5.17
N ILE A 18 13.81 -1.74 -3.91
CA ILE A 18 12.46 -1.87 -3.35
C ILE A 18 11.79 -0.51 -3.28
N THR A 19 12.48 0.49 -2.75
CA THR A 19 11.98 1.86 -2.60
C THR A 19 11.54 2.43 -3.95
N SER A 20 12.39 2.34 -4.98
CA SER A 20 12.04 2.79 -6.33
C SER A 20 10.83 2.06 -6.88
N SER A 21 10.77 0.74 -6.74
CA SER A 21 9.63 -0.06 -7.20
C SER A 21 8.34 0.23 -6.44
N LEU A 22 8.40 0.52 -5.14
CA LEU A 22 7.24 0.93 -4.35
C LEU A 22 6.71 2.30 -4.77
N CYS A 23 7.59 3.23 -5.18
CA CYS A 23 7.20 4.52 -5.72
C CYS A 23 6.45 4.44 -7.06
N GLU A 24 6.58 3.32 -7.78
CA GLU A 24 5.87 3.05 -9.04
C GLU A 24 4.47 2.42 -8.82
N LEU A 25 4.10 2.12 -7.57
CA LEU A 25 2.78 1.58 -7.27
C LEU A 25 1.70 2.61 -7.58
N PRO A 26 0.51 2.16 -8.03
CA PRO A 26 -0.62 3.06 -8.25
C PRO A 26 -0.97 3.88 -7.00
N ALA A 27 -1.21 5.17 -7.16
CA ALA A 27 -1.69 6.04 -6.09
C ALA A 27 -3.16 5.78 -5.72
N VAL A 28 -3.84 4.92 -6.48
CA VAL A 28 -5.24 4.53 -6.25
C VAL A 28 -5.32 3.03 -5.92
N PRO A 29 -6.27 2.60 -5.07
CA PRO A 29 -6.40 1.21 -4.68
C PRO A 29 -6.87 0.35 -5.86
N THR A 30 -6.05 -0.60 -6.26
CA THR A 30 -6.36 -1.61 -7.27
C THR A 30 -6.45 -2.98 -6.63
N LEU A 31 -7.20 -3.90 -7.21
CA LEU A 31 -7.37 -5.26 -6.69
C LEU A 31 -6.04 -6.03 -6.61
N ASP A 32 -5.07 -5.68 -7.45
CA ASP A 32 -3.74 -6.28 -7.50
C ASP A 32 -2.67 -5.46 -6.76
N TRP A 33 -3.06 -4.38 -6.04
CA TRP A 33 -2.11 -3.48 -5.39
C TRP A 33 -1.16 -4.20 -4.42
N LEU A 34 -1.72 -5.07 -3.57
CA LEU A 34 -0.94 -5.85 -2.60
C LEU A 34 -0.06 -6.90 -3.29
N ASP A 35 -0.52 -7.52 -4.39
CA ASP A 35 0.30 -8.42 -5.20
C ASP A 35 1.50 -7.70 -5.83
N ARG A 36 1.29 -6.49 -6.32
CA ARG A 36 2.38 -5.63 -6.84
C ARG A 36 3.37 -5.25 -5.75
N ALA A 37 2.88 -4.82 -4.58
CA ALA A 37 3.73 -4.50 -3.44
C ALA A 37 4.55 -5.72 -2.97
N ALA A 38 3.91 -6.90 -2.88
CA ALA A 38 4.59 -8.15 -2.56
C ALA A 38 5.66 -8.48 -3.62
N SER A 39 5.37 -8.24 -4.91
CA SER A 39 6.33 -8.45 -6.01
C SER A 39 7.55 -7.54 -5.93
N CYS A 40 7.40 -6.28 -5.48
CA CYS A 40 8.52 -5.37 -5.27
C CYS A 40 9.49 -5.93 -4.23
N ILE A 41 8.96 -6.46 -3.12
CA ILE A 41 9.77 -7.05 -2.04
C ILE A 41 10.39 -8.37 -2.48
N ALA A 42 9.59 -9.28 -3.08
CA ALA A 42 10.06 -10.60 -3.47
C ALA A 42 11.25 -10.55 -4.42
N ARG A 43 11.19 -9.67 -5.42
CA ARG A 43 12.27 -9.50 -6.41
C ARG A 43 13.57 -9.01 -5.80
N ALA A 44 13.50 -8.06 -4.89
CA ALA A 44 14.69 -7.45 -4.31
C ALA A 44 15.23 -8.23 -3.11
N ALA A 45 14.37 -8.89 -2.35
CA ALA A 45 14.77 -9.76 -1.24
C ALA A 45 15.25 -11.13 -1.69
N ASP A 46 15.16 -11.45 -3.00
CA ASP A 46 15.44 -12.79 -3.53
C ASP A 46 14.67 -13.87 -2.76
N SER A 47 13.45 -13.52 -2.37
CA SER A 47 12.61 -14.34 -1.50
C SER A 47 11.85 -15.38 -2.30
N GLY A 48 11.78 -16.59 -1.74
CA GLY A 48 10.95 -17.65 -2.30
C GLY A 48 9.48 -17.26 -2.39
N VAL A 49 8.92 -16.68 -1.34
CA VAL A 49 7.54 -16.20 -1.29
C VAL A 49 7.39 -15.01 -0.35
N VAL A 50 6.60 -14.03 -0.74
CA VAL A 50 6.18 -12.91 0.10
C VAL A 50 4.65 -12.88 0.18
N VAL A 51 4.12 -12.71 1.37
CA VAL A 51 2.70 -12.47 1.63
C VAL A 51 2.54 -11.13 2.33
N ILE A 52 1.68 -10.28 1.80
CA ILE A 52 1.25 -9.04 2.44
C ILE A 52 -0.24 -9.16 2.73
N ALA A 53 -0.66 -8.85 3.95
CA ALA A 53 -2.06 -8.87 4.32
C ALA A 53 -2.43 -7.60 5.08
N LEU A 54 -3.62 -7.07 4.80
CA LEU A 54 -4.26 -6.10 5.69
C LEU A 54 -4.91 -6.84 6.85
N ALA A 55 -4.80 -6.27 8.04
CA ALA A 55 -5.35 -6.84 9.25
C ALA A 55 -6.03 -5.76 10.09
N SER A 56 -7.00 -6.16 10.91
CA SER A 56 -7.60 -5.31 11.94
C SER A 56 -7.38 -5.91 13.29
N ALA A 57 -7.17 -5.07 14.30
CA ALA A 57 -7.10 -5.46 15.69
C ALA A 57 -8.48 -5.41 16.35
N ASP A 58 -8.75 -6.34 17.26
CA ASP A 58 -9.85 -6.23 18.21
C ASP A 58 -9.49 -5.31 19.40
N GLU A 59 -10.40 -5.20 20.38
CA GLU A 59 -10.19 -4.39 21.58
C GLU A 59 -9.02 -4.88 22.44
N GLN A 60 -8.63 -6.15 22.30
CA GLN A 60 -7.48 -6.75 22.98
C GLN A 60 -6.18 -6.64 22.16
N GLY A 61 -6.25 -6.02 20.98
CA GLY A 61 -5.12 -5.86 20.06
C GLY A 61 -4.78 -7.11 19.27
N VAL A 62 -5.63 -8.16 19.27
CA VAL A 62 -5.42 -9.36 18.48
C VAL A 62 -5.75 -9.09 17.02
N LEU A 63 -4.82 -9.41 16.13
CA LEU A 63 -4.96 -9.19 14.70
C LEU A 63 -5.81 -10.27 14.04
N SER A 64 -6.69 -9.83 13.14
CA SER A 64 -7.41 -10.69 12.21
C SER A 64 -7.20 -10.20 10.79
N THR A 65 -6.93 -11.11 9.84
CA THR A 65 -6.75 -10.76 8.44
C THR A 65 -8.06 -10.29 7.82
N ARG A 66 -7.96 -9.26 6.95
CA ARG A 66 -9.05 -8.80 6.09
C ARG A 66 -9.04 -9.53 4.75
N ASP A 67 -10.08 -9.32 3.94
CA ASP A 67 -10.18 -9.83 2.55
C ASP A 67 -9.30 -9.02 1.59
N ALA A 68 -8.05 -8.83 1.97
CA ALA A 68 -7.07 -8.08 1.20
C ALA A 68 -5.67 -8.66 1.45
N VAL A 69 -5.27 -9.55 0.55
CA VAL A 69 -4.01 -10.28 0.62
C VAL A 69 -3.32 -10.26 -0.73
N GLY A 70 -2.05 -9.86 -0.75
CA GLY A 70 -1.15 -9.97 -1.89
C GLY A 70 -0.15 -11.10 -1.68
N VAL A 71 0.14 -11.84 -2.75
CA VAL A 71 1.11 -12.94 -2.74
C VAL A 71 2.00 -12.85 -3.97
N ALA A 72 3.31 -12.85 -3.76
CA ALA A 72 4.28 -12.88 -4.84
C ALA A 72 5.48 -13.77 -4.51
N ALA A 73 6.26 -14.10 -5.54
CA ALA A 73 7.56 -14.75 -5.40
C ALA A 73 8.56 -14.17 -6.39
N SER A 74 9.84 -14.52 -6.29
CA SER A 74 10.88 -14.11 -7.24
C SER A 74 10.59 -14.63 -8.65
N ARG A 75 11.23 -14.04 -9.68
CA ARG A 75 10.85 -14.18 -11.09
C ARG A 75 11.05 -15.57 -11.71
N ASP A 76 12.03 -16.33 -11.27
CA ASP A 76 12.38 -17.62 -11.88
C ASP A 76 11.58 -18.75 -11.23
N ARG A 77 10.44 -19.08 -11.82
CA ARG A 77 9.51 -20.08 -11.29
C ARG A 77 9.35 -21.26 -12.21
N SER A 78 9.41 -22.43 -11.60
CA SER A 78 8.90 -23.64 -12.24
C SER A 78 7.36 -23.64 -12.25
N PRO A 79 6.70 -24.41 -13.12
CA PRO A 79 5.25 -24.58 -13.10
C PRO A 79 4.71 -25.07 -11.73
N ALA A 80 5.50 -25.86 -11.00
CA ALA A 80 5.15 -26.33 -9.67
C ALA A 80 5.13 -25.19 -8.63
N GLU A 81 6.05 -24.23 -8.71
CA GLU A 81 6.08 -23.06 -7.84
C GLU A 81 4.92 -22.11 -8.13
N GLU A 82 4.53 -21.95 -9.38
CA GLU A 82 3.35 -21.14 -9.75
C GLU A 82 2.05 -21.79 -9.21
N ALA A 83 1.91 -23.11 -9.31
CA ALA A 83 0.80 -23.83 -8.68
C ALA A 83 0.80 -23.67 -7.15
N ALA A 84 1.98 -23.70 -6.53
CA ALA A 84 2.15 -23.48 -5.11
C ALA A 84 1.71 -22.07 -4.67
N LEU A 85 2.07 -21.02 -5.43
CA LEU A 85 1.62 -19.65 -5.18
C LEU A 85 0.10 -19.48 -5.30
N THR A 86 -0.49 -20.09 -6.32
CA THR A 86 -1.95 -20.09 -6.51
C THR A 86 -2.64 -20.75 -5.32
N SER A 87 -2.11 -21.87 -4.82
CA SER A 87 -2.59 -22.55 -3.63
C SER A 87 -2.42 -21.70 -2.37
N LEU A 88 -1.29 -21.03 -2.22
CA LEU A 88 -1.02 -20.13 -1.09
C LEU A 88 -1.99 -18.93 -1.09
N ARG A 89 -2.20 -18.30 -2.25
CA ARG A 89 -3.17 -17.20 -2.42
C ARG A 89 -4.58 -17.63 -2.00
N SER A 90 -5.03 -18.79 -2.48
CA SER A 90 -6.32 -19.39 -2.10
C SER A 90 -6.44 -19.67 -0.58
N ARG A 91 -5.34 -20.07 0.06
CA ARG A 91 -5.29 -20.27 1.52
C ARG A 91 -5.28 -18.97 2.30
N ALA A 92 -4.57 -17.96 1.79
CA ALA A 92 -4.53 -16.63 2.40
C ALA A 92 -5.93 -16.00 2.48
N HIS A 93 -6.71 -16.08 1.41
CA HIS A 93 -8.12 -15.64 1.42
C HIS A 93 -8.97 -16.41 2.44
N ARG A 94 -8.74 -17.72 2.62
CA ARG A 94 -9.47 -18.54 3.64
C ARG A 94 -9.09 -18.21 5.08
N LEU A 95 -8.03 -17.45 5.32
CA LEU A 95 -7.68 -16.95 6.66
C LEU A 95 -8.45 -15.69 7.08
N GLN A 96 -9.29 -15.17 6.23
CA GLN A 96 -10.10 -13.98 6.57
C GLN A 96 -10.83 -14.20 7.90
N GLY A 97 -10.69 -13.25 8.82
CA GLY A 97 -11.24 -13.34 10.17
C GLY A 97 -10.51 -14.28 11.12
N ALA A 98 -9.50 -15.04 10.67
CA ALA A 98 -8.72 -15.87 11.57
C ALA A 98 -7.82 -15.00 12.45
N ALA A 99 -7.84 -15.27 13.77
CA ALA A 99 -6.92 -14.62 14.71
C ALA A 99 -5.47 -14.99 14.38
N LEU A 100 -4.64 -13.98 14.26
CA LEU A 100 -3.20 -14.14 14.03
C LEU A 100 -2.43 -14.10 15.35
N PRO A 101 -1.27 -14.74 15.44
CA PRO A 101 -0.47 -14.78 16.66
C PRO A 101 0.24 -13.47 17.00
N PHE A 102 -0.17 -12.39 16.40
CA PHE A 102 0.44 -11.07 16.55
C PHE A 102 -0.52 -10.10 17.23
N ARG A 103 0.05 -9.12 17.92
CA ARG A 103 -0.66 -7.93 18.39
C ARG A 103 -0.13 -6.72 17.65
N VAL A 104 -1.00 -5.74 17.44
CA VAL A 104 -0.57 -4.44 16.90
C VAL A 104 0.38 -3.81 17.93
N PRO A 105 1.57 -3.36 17.51
CA PRO A 105 2.42 -2.57 18.39
C PRO A 105 1.67 -1.33 18.89
N SER A 106 1.80 -1.03 20.17
CA SER A 106 1.16 0.13 20.81
C SER A 106 1.76 1.48 20.37
N SER A 107 2.95 1.46 19.81
CA SER A 107 3.64 2.58 19.18
C SER A 107 3.61 2.43 17.65
N ARG A 108 4.00 3.50 16.94
CA ARG A 108 4.17 3.44 15.46
C ARG A 108 5.34 2.54 15.01
N ASP A 109 5.86 1.73 15.93
CA ASP A 109 6.97 0.82 15.68
C ASP A 109 6.55 -0.38 14.85
N VAL A 110 7.52 -0.99 14.20
CA VAL A 110 7.35 -2.23 13.47
C VAL A 110 7.73 -3.39 14.41
N LEU A 111 6.78 -4.30 14.65
CA LEU A 111 7.10 -5.59 15.23
C LEU A 111 7.73 -6.45 14.13
N LEU A 112 9.00 -6.79 14.27
CA LEU A 112 9.76 -7.52 13.27
C LEU A 112 10.52 -8.67 13.91
N GLY A 113 10.50 -9.83 13.28
CA GLY A 113 11.30 -10.97 13.73
C GLY A 113 11.06 -12.24 12.97
N ARG A 114 11.85 -13.25 13.31
CA ARG A 114 11.63 -14.62 12.83
C ARG A 114 10.39 -15.19 13.49
N MET A 115 9.59 -15.90 12.73
CA MET A 115 8.31 -16.44 13.19
C MET A 115 8.47 -17.41 14.36
N ASP A 116 9.52 -18.22 14.38
CA ASP A 116 9.83 -19.15 15.47
C ASP A 116 10.14 -18.43 16.80
N LYS A 117 10.64 -17.21 16.76
CA LYS A 117 10.89 -16.36 17.94
C LYS A 117 9.66 -15.57 18.36
N LEU A 118 8.81 -15.19 17.41
CA LEU A 118 7.58 -14.47 17.67
C LEU A 118 6.50 -15.40 18.26
N GLN A 119 6.47 -16.66 17.81
CA GLN A 119 5.52 -17.66 18.30
C GLN A 119 6.09 -19.08 18.17
N ALA A 120 6.35 -19.74 19.29
CA ALA A 120 6.98 -21.08 19.32
C ALA A 120 6.20 -22.15 18.54
N ASN A 121 4.87 -22.18 18.64
CA ASN A 121 4.01 -23.21 18.03
C ASN A 121 3.25 -22.71 16.79
N TRP A 122 3.83 -21.75 16.05
CA TRP A 122 3.16 -21.13 14.91
C TRP A 122 2.73 -22.13 13.82
N LYS A 123 3.44 -23.25 13.68
CA LYS A 123 3.16 -24.28 12.66
C LYS A 123 1.82 -24.97 12.86
N GLU A 124 1.32 -25.02 14.08
CA GLU A 124 0.03 -25.62 14.44
C GLU A 124 -1.15 -24.64 14.24
N GLY A 125 -0.85 -23.35 14.19
CA GLY A 125 -1.82 -22.28 14.08
C GLY A 125 -2.21 -21.91 12.64
N PRO A 126 -2.96 -20.80 12.48
CA PRO A 126 -3.38 -20.29 11.16
C PRO A 126 -2.20 -20.01 10.22
N MET A 127 -1.10 -19.48 10.75
CA MET A 127 0.10 -19.22 9.97
C MET A 127 0.75 -20.49 9.45
N GLY A 128 0.82 -21.57 10.26
CA GLY A 128 1.33 -22.86 9.82
C GLY A 128 0.48 -23.48 8.71
N ARG A 129 -0.84 -23.37 8.80
CA ARG A 129 -1.75 -23.82 7.73
C ARG A 129 -1.58 -23.03 6.45
N LEU A 130 -1.35 -21.71 6.55
CA LEU A 130 -1.07 -20.85 5.40
C LEU A 130 0.21 -21.30 4.69
N TRP A 131 1.29 -21.43 5.45
CA TRP A 131 2.63 -21.66 4.92
C TRP A 131 2.99 -23.15 4.71
N ASN A 132 2.10 -24.06 4.99
CA ASN A 132 2.35 -25.51 4.94
C ASN A 132 3.05 -25.94 3.64
N GLY A 133 4.30 -26.40 3.76
CA GLY A 133 5.13 -26.84 2.64
C GLY A 133 5.73 -25.72 1.77
N HIS A 134 5.50 -24.43 2.08
CA HIS A 134 6.00 -23.31 1.28
C HIS A 134 7.19 -22.57 1.92
N VAL A 135 7.53 -22.85 3.16
CA VAL A 135 8.71 -22.27 3.82
C VAL A 135 9.91 -23.16 3.56
N ARG A 136 10.91 -22.63 2.88
CA ARG A 136 12.17 -23.32 2.60
C ARG A 136 13.30 -22.89 3.53
N GLY A 137 13.17 -21.70 4.09
CA GLY A 137 14.15 -21.11 5.00
C GLY A 137 13.49 -20.64 6.29
N ASP A 138 13.91 -19.46 6.75
CA ASP A 138 13.32 -18.81 7.91
C ASP A 138 12.13 -17.94 7.49
N LEU A 139 11.00 -18.05 8.19
CA LEU A 139 9.89 -17.15 7.99
C LEU A 139 10.10 -15.87 8.80
N ILE A 140 10.32 -14.77 8.11
CA ILE A 140 10.41 -13.43 8.70
C ILE A 140 9.04 -12.77 8.62
N CYS A 141 8.57 -12.23 9.73
CA CYS A 141 7.31 -11.49 9.80
C CYS A 141 7.51 -10.08 10.32
N ALA A 142 6.81 -9.14 9.71
CA ALA A 142 6.74 -7.75 10.13
C ALA A 142 5.27 -7.34 10.27
N VAL A 143 4.94 -6.70 11.38
CA VAL A 143 3.61 -6.12 11.64
C VAL A 143 3.80 -4.66 11.98
N ALA A 144 3.03 -3.78 11.34
CA ALA A 144 3.05 -2.37 11.65
C ALA A 144 1.62 -1.79 11.64
N PRO A 145 1.32 -0.84 12.56
CA PRO A 145 0.05 -0.13 12.52
C PRO A 145 -0.01 0.77 11.29
N MET A 146 -1.20 0.90 10.70
CA MET A 146 -1.45 1.84 9.63
C MET A 146 -1.83 3.21 10.19
N SER A 147 -1.44 4.26 9.50
CA SER A 147 -1.70 5.64 9.97
C SER A 147 -3.16 6.09 9.84
N TYR A 148 -3.99 5.32 9.13
CA TYR A 148 -5.35 5.71 8.77
C TYR A 148 -6.41 5.35 9.83
N GLY A 149 -6.16 4.35 10.66
CA GLY A 149 -7.09 3.94 11.72
C GLY A 149 -6.38 3.25 12.89
N PRO A 150 -6.91 3.39 14.11
CA PRO A 150 -6.23 2.91 15.33
C PRO A 150 -6.11 1.38 15.36
N ASN A 151 -7.00 0.68 14.67
CA ASN A 151 -7.07 -0.79 14.70
C ASN A 151 -6.64 -1.42 13.38
N GLN A 152 -6.04 -0.66 12.47
CA GLN A 152 -5.60 -1.14 11.18
C GLN A 152 -4.12 -1.42 11.19
N ALA A 153 -3.72 -2.55 10.62
CA ALA A 153 -2.33 -2.96 10.52
C ALA A 153 -2.04 -3.60 9.15
N ILE A 154 -0.76 -3.57 8.79
CA ILE A 154 -0.21 -4.34 7.69
C ILE A 154 0.68 -5.44 8.25
N LEU A 155 0.49 -6.66 7.77
CA LEU A 155 1.34 -7.81 8.02
C LEU A 155 2.11 -8.15 6.74
N VAL A 156 3.41 -8.31 6.87
CA VAL A 156 4.28 -8.80 5.79
C VAL A 156 5.00 -10.03 6.30
N CYS A 157 4.91 -11.13 5.55
CA CYS A 157 5.67 -12.34 5.83
C CYS A 157 6.45 -12.74 4.58
N LEU A 158 7.72 -13.09 4.75
CA LEU A 158 8.57 -13.55 3.67
C LEU A 158 9.34 -14.81 4.07
N ASP A 159 9.46 -15.74 3.12
CA ASP A 159 10.35 -16.89 3.22
C ASP A 159 11.75 -16.42 2.87
N ALA A 160 12.59 -16.30 3.87
CA ALA A 160 13.96 -15.83 3.73
C ALA A 160 14.90 -16.98 3.46
N THR A 161 15.18 -17.25 2.20
CA THR A 161 16.33 -18.07 1.82
C THR A 161 17.59 -17.23 1.93
N ALA A 162 18.67 -17.81 2.46
CA ALA A 162 19.93 -17.11 2.72
C ALA A 162 20.52 -16.48 1.44
N SER A 163 20.31 -15.20 1.24
CA SER A 163 20.72 -14.46 0.03
C SER A 163 21.84 -13.44 0.29
N GLY A 164 22.58 -13.59 1.38
CA GLY A 164 23.71 -12.70 1.72
C GLY A 164 23.33 -11.33 2.27
N VAL A 165 22.04 -10.99 2.34
CA VAL A 165 21.51 -9.80 3.02
C VAL A 165 20.55 -10.25 4.11
N ASP A 166 20.68 -9.71 5.31
CA ASP A 166 19.73 -10.01 6.40
C ASP A 166 18.32 -9.53 6.02
N PRO A 167 17.35 -10.43 5.80
CA PRO A 167 16.02 -10.06 5.38
C PRO A 167 15.26 -9.28 6.47
N ALA A 168 15.62 -9.45 7.75
CA ALA A 168 15.03 -8.67 8.82
C ALA A 168 15.49 -7.20 8.75
N ALA A 169 16.77 -6.96 8.53
CA ALA A 169 17.30 -5.60 8.33
C ALA A 169 16.70 -4.94 7.08
N LEU A 170 16.55 -5.69 5.98
CA LEU A 170 15.90 -5.22 4.77
C LEU A 170 14.45 -4.80 5.03
N MET A 171 13.68 -5.65 5.74
CA MET A 171 12.30 -5.34 6.10
C MET A 171 12.21 -4.15 7.04
N ALA A 172 13.09 -4.02 8.04
CA ALA A 172 13.14 -2.86 8.93
C ALA A 172 13.29 -1.54 8.15
N ALA A 173 14.12 -1.53 7.11
CA ALA A 173 14.36 -0.35 6.27
C ALA A 173 13.17 -0.01 5.37
N VAL A 174 12.43 -1.01 4.88
CA VAL A 174 11.38 -0.84 3.87
C VAL A 174 9.99 -0.62 4.48
N MET A 175 9.73 -1.21 5.66
CA MET A 175 8.40 -1.19 6.29
C MET A 175 7.83 0.22 6.50
N PRO A 176 8.58 1.24 6.95
CA PRO A 176 8.01 2.58 7.12
C PRO A 176 7.43 3.16 5.83
N LEU A 177 8.12 2.94 4.70
CA LEU A 177 7.66 3.40 3.39
C LEU A 177 6.45 2.60 2.90
N LEU A 178 6.47 1.28 3.06
CA LEU A 178 5.35 0.42 2.71
C LEU A 178 4.09 0.78 3.52
N VAL A 179 4.23 1.00 4.83
CA VAL A 179 3.13 1.46 5.71
C VAL A 179 2.56 2.77 5.22
N ARG A 180 3.41 3.73 4.87
CA ARG A 180 2.99 5.02 4.35
C ARG A 180 2.16 4.87 3.07
N PHE A 181 2.70 4.20 2.05
CA PHE A 181 1.98 4.01 0.78
C PHE A 181 0.69 3.21 0.94
N THR A 182 0.72 2.15 1.75
CA THR A 182 -0.47 1.36 2.04
C THR A 182 -1.53 2.19 2.75
N SER A 183 -1.14 3.00 3.74
CA SER A 183 -2.05 3.88 4.48
C SER A 183 -2.67 4.94 3.57
N GLU A 184 -1.87 5.60 2.74
CA GLU A 184 -2.32 6.66 1.84
C GLU A 184 -3.25 6.10 0.74
N CYS A 185 -2.90 4.96 0.16
CA CYS A 185 -3.62 4.36 -0.96
C CYS A 185 -4.85 3.55 -0.51
N LEU A 186 -4.68 2.62 0.41
CA LEU A 186 -5.71 1.63 0.79
C LEU A 186 -6.47 2.03 2.05
N GLY A 187 -5.88 2.84 2.93
CA GLY A 187 -6.47 3.22 4.21
C GLY A 187 -7.90 3.75 4.10
N PRO A 188 -8.23 4.68 3.19
CA PRO A 188 -9.58 5.21 3.01
C PRO A 188 -10.62 4.17 2.61
N THR A 189 -10.20 3.05 2.04
CA THR A 189 -11.06 1.96 1.56
C THR A 189 -10.76 0.63 2.21
N PHE A 190 -10.06 0.67 3.33
CA PHE A 190 -9.63 -0.51 4.07
C PHE A 190 -10.78 -1.48 4.38
N ASP A 191 -11.92 -0.95 4.80
CA ASP A 191 -13.09 -1.75 5.16
C ASP A 191 -13.95 -2.19 3.95
N ASN A 192 -13.64 -1.71 2.75
CA ASN A 192 -14.40 -2.04 1.55
C ASN A 192 -13.51 -2.27 0.30
N PRO A 193 -12.77 -3.38 0.23
CA PRO A 193 -11.94 -3.73 -0.93
C PRO A 193 -12.72 -3.87 -2.24
N ARG A 194 -14.05 -4.04 -2.18
CA ARG A 194 -14.91 -4.08 -3.39
C ARG A 194 -14.91 -2.77 -4.18
N ASN A 195 -14.53 -1.67 -3.52
CA ASN A 195 -14.37 -0.37 -4.17
C ASN A 195 -13.00 -0.18 -4.82
N TRP A 196 -12.13 -1.16 -4.77
CA TRP A 196 -10.84 -1.09 -5.46
C TRP A 196 -11.02 -1.26 -6.96
N LEU A 197 -10.10 -0.66 -7.71
CA LEU A 197 -10.17 -0.70 -9.17
C LEU A 197 -9.82 -2.09 -9.69
N THR A 198 -10.60 -2.54 -10.64
CA THR A 198 -10.26 -3.72 -11.44
C THR A 198 -9.12 -3.39 -12.41
N PRO A 199 -8.38 -4.38 -12.94
CA PRO A 199 -7.35 -4.13 -13.95
C PRO A 199 -7.87 -3.35 -15.16
N ARG A 200 -9.12 -3.58 -15.57
CA ARG A 200 -9.75 -2.86 -16.70
C ARG A 200 -10.07 -1.40 -16.38
N GLU A 201 -10.55 -1.14 -15.18
CA GLU A 201 -10.76 0.24 -14.72
C GLU A 201 -9.43 0.98 -14.60
N GLN A 202 -8.34 0.30 -14.17
CA GLN A 202 -7.01 0.87 -14.13
C GLN A 202 -6.51 1.24 -15.54
N GLU A 203 -6.62 0.32 -16.52
CA GLU A 203 -6.25 0.60 -17.92
C GLU A 203 -6.97 1.85 -18.45
N VAL A 204 -8.28 1.98 -18.17
CA VAL A 204 -9.06 3.16 -18.56
C VAL A 204 -8.60 4.41 -17.82
N LEU A 205 -8.31 4.31 -16.51
CA LEU A 205 -7.83 5.44 -15.71
C LEU A 205 -6.50 5.97 -16.23
N ASP A 206 -5.56 5.09 -16.58
CA ASP A 206 -4.26 5.45 -17.14
C ASP A 206 -4.43 6.27 -18.44
N GLN A 207 -5.37 5.87 -19.30
CA GLN A 207 -5.69 6.61 -20.53
C GLN A 207 -6.37 7.96 -20.25
N VAL A 208 -7.24 8.01 -19.23
CA VAL A 208 -7.86 9.26 -18.77
C VAL A 208 -6.80 10.22 -18.24
N ALA A 209 -5.81 9.74 -17.48
CA ALA A 209 -4.71 10.52 -16.95
C ALA A 209 -3.83 11.13 -18.07
N LEU A 210 -3.68 10.41 -19.20
CA LEU A 210 -3.02 10.92 -20.40
C LEU A 210 -3.86 11.96 -21.18
N GLY A 211 -5.03 12.35 -20.67
CA GLY A 211 -5.89 13.36 -21.31
C GLY A 211 -6.76 12.84 -22.47
N ARG A 212 -6.76 11.53 -22.77
CA ARG A 212 -7.46 10.95 -23.92
C ARG A 212 -8.99 11.00 -23.77
N SER A 213 -9.68 11.32 -24.85
CA SER A 213 -11.16 11.27 -24.91
C SER A 213 -11.67 9.80 -24.87
N VAL A 214 -12.93 9.62 -24.49
CA VAL A 214 -13.58 8.27 -24.48
C VAL A 214 -13.41 7.53 -25.81
N ARG A 215 -13.52 8.26 -26.94
CA ARG A 215 -13.34 7.68 -28.28
C ARG A 215 -11.92 7.18 -28.50
N GLN A 216 -10.91 7.99 -28.16
CA GLN A 216 -9.50 7.63 -28.27
C GLN A 216 -9.15 6.44 -27.35
N ILE A 217 -9.72 6.41 -26.14
CA ILE A 217 -9.54 5.29 -25.21
C ILE A 217 -10.14 4.01 -25.82
N ALA A 218 -11.34 4.10 -26.36
CA ALA A 218 -12.02 2.97 -27.01
C ALA A 218 -11.19 2.40 -28.17
N GLU A 219 -10.66 3.25 -29.03
CA GLU A 219 -9.76 2.89 -30.13
C GLU A 219 -8.47 2.24 -29.61
N THR A 220 -7.83 2.83 -28.57
CA THR A 220 -6.57 2.31 -28.01
C THR A 220 -6.74 0.95 -27.35
N LEU A 221 -7.86 0.73 -26.62
CA LEU A 221 -8.10 -0.50 -25.86
C LEU A 221 -8.89 -1.55 -26.66
N GLY A 222 -9.27 -1.27 -27.92
CA GLY A 222 -10.07 -2.17 -28.74
C GLY A 222 -11.45 -2.44 -28.15
N ARG A 223 -12.12 -1.40 -27.59
CA ARG A 223 -13.43 -1.50 -26.91
C ARG A 223 -14.45 -0.56 -27.55
N SER A 224 -15.73 -0.78 -27.21
CA SER A 224 -16.76 0.15 -27.63
C SER A 224 -16.69 1.45 -26.78
N PRO A 225 -17.02 2.62 -27.37
CA PRO A 225 -17.12 3.87 -26.60
C PRO A 225 -18.10 3.78 -25.43
N HIS A 226 -19.15 3.00 -25.56
CA HIS A 226 -20.13 2.76 -24.49
C HIS A 226 -19.51 2.03 -23.31
N THR A 227 -18.74 0.96 -23.56
CA THR A 227 -18.02 0.21 -22.51
C THR A 227 -17.02 1.10 -21.78
N VAL A 228 -16.29 1.93 -22.51
CA VAL A 228 -15.33 2.89 -21.89
C VAL A 228 -16.06 3.92 -21.04
N HIS A 229 -17.22 4.42 -21.52
CA HIS A 229 -18.03 5.37 -20.74
C HIS A 229 -18.53 4.77 -19.42
N ASP A 230 -18.93 3.50 -19.42
CA ASP A 230 -19.36 2.80 -18.19
C ASP A 230 -18.18 2.62 -17.21
N HIS A 231 -16.98 2.30 -17.71
CA HIS A 231 -15.78 2.28 -16.87
C HIS A 231 -15.47 3.67 -16.30
N VAL A 232 -15.57 4.75 -17.08
CA VAL A 232 -15.36 6.12 -16.60
C VAL A 232 -16.36 6.48 -15.49
N LYS A 233 -17.65 6.13 -15.65
CA LYS A 233 -18.66 6.30 -14.58
C LYS A 233 -18.29 5.52 -13.32
N ALA A 234 -17.86 4.27 -13.48
CA ALA A 234 -17.41 3.45 -12.35
C ALA A 234 -16.21 4.07 -11.64
N LEU A 235 -15.24 4.62 -12.38
CA LEU A 235 -14.09 5.33 -11.85
C LEU A 235 -14.51 6.55 -11.03
N HIS A 236 -15.38 7.41 -11.57
CA HIS A 236 -15.93 8.56 -10.84
C HIS A 236 -16.54 8.14 -9.51
N ARG A 237 -17.38 7.11 -9.52
CA ARG A 237 -18.02 6.59 -8.31
C ARG A 237 -17.02 5.99 -7.31
N LYS A 238 -16.11 5.13 -7.79
CA LYS A 238 -15.15 4.42 -6.93
C LYS A 238 -14.10 5.35 -6.32
N LEU A 239 -13.68 6.36 -7.07
CA LEU A 239 -12.70 7.34 -6.61
C LEU A 239 -13.33 8.57 -5.94
N GLY A 240 -14.67 8.68 -5.95
CA GLY A 240 -15.38 9.82 -5.38
C GLY A 240 -15.07 11.14 -6.11
N ALA A 241 -14.78 11.10 -7.40
CA ALA A 241 -14.46 12.27 -8.21
C ALA A 241 -15.71 12.77 -8.95
N ASN A 242 -15.98 14.08 -8.88
CA ASN A 242 -17.13 14.70 -9.54
C ASN A 242 -16.79 15.23 -10.94
N THR A 243 -15.52 15.55 -11.17
CA THR A 243 -15.04 16.09 -12.45
C THR A 243 -13.90 15.24 -13.00
N ARG A 244 -13.65 15.36 -14.32
CA ARG A 244 -12.52 14.70 -14.97
C ARG A 244 -11.17 15.19 -14.41
N GLY A 245 -11.04 16.48 -14.10
CA GLY A 245 -9.83 17.04 -13.50
C GLY A 245 -9.57 16.45 -12.12
N GLU A 246 -10.60 16.30 -11.31
CA GLU A 246 -10.54 15.64 -9.99
C GLU A 246 -10.16 14.15 -10.09
N LEU A 247 -10.72 13.46 -11.09
CA LEU A 247 -10.38 12.07 -11.38
C LEU A 247 -8.90 11.92 -11.73
N ILE A 248 -8.36 12.80 -12.58
CA ILE A 248 -6.94 12.83 -12.94
C ILE A 248 -6.07 13.17 -11.73
N ALA A 249 -6.43 14.17 -10.95
CA ALA A 249 -5.67 14.56 -9.76
C ALA A 249 -5.59 13.43 -8.73
N ARG A 250 -6.67 12.66 -8.56
CA ARG A 250 -6.68 11.47 -7.69
C ARG A 250 -5.83 10.33 -8.27
N ALA A 251 -5.89 10.13 -9.59
CA ALA A 251 -5.07 9.12 -10.27
C ALA A 251 -3.57 9.37 -10.09
N LEU A 252 -3.18 10.65 -10.07
CA LEU A 252 -1.80 11.09 -9.86
C LEU A 252 -1.40 11.23 -8.38
N GLY A 253 -2.30 10.93 -7.44
CA GLY A 253 -2.04 11.05 -6.01
C GLY A 253 -2.03 12.49 -5.47
N HIS A 254 -2.49 13.47 -6.25
CA HIS A 254 -2.53 14.88 -5.82
C HIS A 254 -3.71 15.22 -4.92
N LEU A 255 -4.76 14.39 -4.86
CA LEU A 255 -5.93 14.56 -4.01
C LEU A 255 -6.15 13.30 -3.18
N ALA A 256 -6.06 13.42 -1.85
CA ALA A 256 -6.42 12.35 -0.95
C ALA A 256 -7.93 12.04 -1.05
N ARG A 257 -8.30 10.76 -0.90
CA ARG A 257 -9.71 10.36 -0.74
C ARG A 257 -10.24 10.91 0.59
N GLY A 258 -11.41 11.51 0.56
CA GLY A 258 -12.13 11.93 1.78
C GLY A 258 -12.08 13.41 2.13
N VAL A 259 -11.44 14.27 1.34
CA VAL A 259 -11.54 15.73 1.52
C VAL A 259 -12.73 16.33 0.73
N SER A 260 -13.63 15.51 0.25
CA SER A 260 -14.85 15.99 -0.42
C SER A 260 -15.99 15.90 0.57
N ALA A 261 -16.41 17.00 1.17
CA ALA A 261 -17.76 17.34 1.56
C ALA A 261 -17.95 18.07 2.90
N GLU A 262 -16.94 18.67 3.51
CA GLU A 262 -17.21 19.56 4.66
C GLU A 262 -16.74 21.00 4.47
N HIS A 263 -16.62 21.46 3.23
CA HIS A 263 -16.37 22.88 2.92
C HIS A 263 -17.51 23.53 2.14
N GLU A 264 -18.74 23.05 2.28
CA GLU A 264 -19.93 23.84 1.99
C GLU A 264 -20.28 24.66 3.22
N GLY A 265 -19.62 25.77 3.41
CA GLY A 265 -19.90 26.66 4.53
C GLY A 265 -19.04 27.91 4.65
N LEU A 266 -18.04 28.06 3.81
CA LEU A 266 -17.29 29.33 3.75
C LEU A 266 -17.71 30.08 2.46
N ALA A 267 -18.81 30.84 2.57
CA ALA A 267 -19.07 31.93 1.64
C ALA A 267 -17.86 32.85 1.57
N PRO A 268 -17.51 33.39 0.38
CA PRO A 268 -16.41 34.33 0.28
C PRO A 268 -16.76 35.53 1.19
N ARG A 269 -15.97 35.73 2.25
CA ARG A 269 -16.01 36.96 2.99
C ARG A 269 -15.58 38.06 2.03
N GLU A 270 -16.51 38.96 1.66
CA GLU A 270 -16.20 40.23 1.06
C GLU A 270 -15.09 40.87 1.87
N ILE A 271 -13.98 41.13 1.18
CA ILE A 271 -12.91 42.01 1.69
C ILE A 271 -13.52 43.39 1.72
N ALA A 272 -14.03 43.78 2.91
CA ALA A 272 -14.40 45.14 3.14
C ALA A 272 -13.14 46.04 2.92
N GLU A 273 -13.22 46.93 2.00
CA GLU A 273 -12.26 48.02 1.78
C GLU A 273 -12.19 48.86 3.07
N GLY A 274 -11.27 48.50 3.96
CA GLY A 274 -10.90 49.25 5.15
C GLY A 274 -9.68 50.09 4.86
N GLY A 275 -9.90 51.39 4.67
CA GLY A 275 -8.88 52.38 4.35
C GLY A 275 -7.69 52.35 5.31
N LEU A 276 -6.52 52.57 4.76
CA LEU A 276 -5.27 52.81 5.51
C LEU A 276 -5.44 54.04 6.39
N PRO A 277 -5.11 53.99 7.70
CA PRO A 277 -4.98 55.18 8.52
C PRO A 277 -3.71 55.93 8.14
N ALA A 278 -3.87 57.28 7.92
CA ALA A 278 -2.82 58.21 7.62
C ALA A 278 -1.75 58.29 8.72
N PRO A 279 -0.48 58.58 8.40
CA PRO A 279 0.59 58.71 9.36
C PRO A 279 0.42 59.98 10.18
N ARG A 280 0.26 59.85 11.50
CA ARG A 280 0.33 61.02 12.43
C ARG A 280 1.77 61.44 12.56
N GLY A 281 2.05 62.61 12.00
CA GLY A 281 3.25 63.39 12.29
C GLY A 281 3.29 63.86 13.74
N GLY A 282 4.43 63.79 14.35
CA GLY A 282 4.74 64.24 15.69
C GLY A 282 6.23 64.49 15.83
N ALA A 283 6.68 65.63 15.31
CA ALA A 283 8.00 66.18 15.65
C ALA A 283 8.04 66.50 17.14
N ARG A 284 9.07 66.08 17.86
CA ARG A 284 9.57 66.70 19.07
C ARG A 284 11.08 66.75 19.03
N THR A 285 11.58 67.97 18.79
CA THR A 285 12.88 68.51 19.12
C THR A 285 13.09 68.46 20.64
N LEU A 286 14.25 68.06 21.13
CA LEU A 286 14.91 68.47 22.36
C LEU A 286 16.41 68.34 22.15
N VAL A 287 17.01 69.44 22.17
CA VAL A 287 18.18 70.01 22.85
C VAL A 287 19.28 69.01 23.22
#